data_d825f63f51ceec97f871834e90905961
#
_entry.id   d825f63f51ceec97f871834e90905961
#
_cell.length_a   1.000
_cell.length_b   1.000
_cell.length_c   1.000
_cell.angle_alpha   90.00
_cell.angle_beta   90.00
_cell.angle_gamma   90.00
#
_symmetry.space_group_name_H-M   'P 1'
#
loop_
_entity.id
_entity.type
_entity.pdbx_description
1 polymer ?
#
loop_
_entity_poly.entity_id
_entity_poly.type
_entity_poly.pdbx_seq_one_letter_code
_entity_poly.pdbx_strand_id
1 'polypeptide(L)'
;MSVDEPVPPPFAHRGMPTLTTRSPEWEPEVDARLARVGTRIWIVADVFFFAAWFFAFFYLRALNNNYDWLPPGTTHPTRAIGAIIVLLAIVAAGLYWAGARAIVTQRATARLFFWLALLAGVLCFVVQIYEFKNLGFDPQQGGGFPSVFIGLKGVWLFQFTGAMFWLATQIAQARPLGDATIRPKSVMTFGNFLVFLAAVALVAYLVLYFV
;
A
#
# COMPACT_ATOMS: atom_id res chain seq x y z
N MET A 1 64.22 30.20 -32.01
CA MET A 1 63.01 30.76 -31.41
C MET A 1 62.16 29.57 -30.96
N SER A 2 62.43 29.09 -29.72
CA SER A 2 61.76 27.90 -29.18
C SER A 2 60.49 28.40 -28.47
N VAL A 3 59.35 27.92 -28.92
CA VAL A 3 58.06 28.21 -28.29
C VAL A 3 57.97 27.35 -27.02
N ASP A 4 57.99 28.04 -25.87
CA ASP A 4 57.72 27.37 -24.56
C ASP A 4 56.30 26.82 -24.57
N GLU A 5 56.17 25.50 -24.67
CA GLU A 5 54.91 24.79 -24.38
C GLU A 5 54.60 24.95 -22.88
N PRO A 6 53.41 25.43 -22.49
CA PRO A 6 53.05 25.56 -21.11
C PRO A 6 52.93 24.15 -20.48
N VAL A 7 53.75 23.90 -19.46
CA VAL A 7 53.73 22.67 -18.64
C VAL A 7 52.35 22.57 -17.98
N PRO A 8 51.59 21.48 -18.20
CA PRO A 8 50.29 21.33 -17.57
C PRO A 8 50.45 21.21 -16.05
N PRO A 9 49.53 21.77 -15.26
CA PRO A 9 49.65 21.76 -13.81
C PRO A 9 49.64 20.30 -13.26
N PRO A 10 50.44 19.98 -12.23
CA PRO A 10 50.71 18.63 -11.74
C PRO A 10 49.51 17.92 -11.09
N PHE A 11 48.37 18.58 -10.99
CA PHE A 11 47.15 18.05 -10.38
C PHE A 11 45.93 18.07 -11.34
N ALA A 12 46.15 18.00 -12.63
CA ALA A 12 45.05 17.62 -13.54
C ALA A 12 44.62 16.20 -13.18
N HIS A 13 43.65 16.06 -12.28
CA HIS A 13 42.99 14.78 -11.95
C HIS A 13 42.43 14.22 -13.25
N ARG A 14 43.17 13.30 -13.87
CA ARG A 14 42.69 12.48 -14.96
C ARG A 14 41.40 11.82 -14.48
N GLY A 15 40.26 12.37 -14.94
CA GLY A 15 39.06 11.56 -15.09
C GLY A 15 38.57 10.85 -13.85
N MET A 16 38.43 11.55 -12.71
CA MET A 16 37.31 11.16 -11.86
C MET A 16 36.05 11.48 -12.67
N PRO A 17 35.25 10.48 -13.04
CA PRO A 17 33.94 10.77 -13.58
C PRO A 17 33.24 11.63 -12.53
N THR A 18 32.99 12.89 -12.84
CA THR A 18 32.16 13.73 -11.99
C THR A 18 30.88 12.93 -11.77
N LEU A 19 30.50 12.70 -10.50
CA LEU A 19 29.30 11.96 -10.09
C LEU A 19 28.00 12.49 -10.71
N THR A 20 28.10 13.50 -11.56
CA THR A 20 27.03 14.22 -12.25
C THR A 20 26.72 13.71 -13.68
N THR A 21 27.56 12.87 -14.27
CA THR A 21 27.28 12.28 -15.59
C THR A 21 26.76 10.85 -15.47
N ARG A 22 25.64 10.69 -14.78
CA ARG A 22 24.81 9.52 -14.95
C ARG A 22 24.30 9.50 -16.38
N SER A 23 24.68 8.48 -17.16
CA SER A 23 24.19 8.37 -18.53
C SER A 23 22.66 8.24 -18.54
N PRO A 24 21.94 9.05 -19.34
CA PRO A 24 20.48 9.07 -19.33
C PRO A 24 19.81 7.72 -19.69
N GLU A 25 20.56 6.81 -20.28
CA GLU A 25 20.02 5.57 -20.85
C GLU A 25 19.68 4.48 -19.83
N TRP A 26 20.40 4.39 -18.71
CA TRP A 26 20.18 3.32 -17.72
C TRP A 26 19.49 3.78 -16.42
N GLU A 27 19.32 5.07 -16.21
CA GLU A 27 18.54 5.62 -15.09
C GLU A 27 17.13 5.03 -14.98
N PRO A 28 16.34 4.93 -16.07
CA PRO A 28 14.97 4.41 -15.96
C PRO A 28 14.89 2.92 -15.62
N GLU A 29 15.88 2.12 -15.99
CA GLU A 29 15.90 0.69 -15.64
C GLU A 29 16.34 0.47 -14.19
N VAL A 30 17.31 1.22 -13.72
CA VAL A 30 17.80 1.17 -12.34
C VAL A 30 16.68 1.60 -11.38
N ASP A 31 15.99 2.70 -11.65
CA ASP A 31 14.88 3.18 -10.83
C ASP A 31 13.72 2.17 -10.79
N ALA A 32 13.38 1.57 -11.93
CA ALA A 32 12.34 0.55 -11.99
C ALA A 32 12.74 -0.75 -11.26
N ARG A 33 14.03 -1.07 -11.21
CA ARG A 33 14.55 -2.21 -10.47
C ARG A 33 14.54 -1.92 -8.96
N LEU A 34 14.98 -0.74 -8.55
CA LEU A 34 14.96 -0.29 -7.16
C LEU A 34 13.53 -0.24 -6.62
N ALA A 35 12.58 0.33 -7.37
CA ALA A 35 11.17 0.36 -6.98
C ALA A 35 10.60 -1.06 -6.79
N ARG A 36 10.92 -2.01 -7.67
CA ARG A 36 10.47 -3.40 -7.53
C ARG A 36 11.06 -4.10 -6.31
N VAL A 37 12.36 -3.94 -6.07
CA VAL A 37 13.03 -4.54 -4.93
C VAL A 37 12.51 -3.90 -3.64
N GLY A 38 12.41 -2.57 -3.58
CA GLY A 38 11.88 -1.84 -2.43
C GLY A 38 10.46 -2.27 -2.07
N THR A 39 9.56 -2.36 -3.05
CA THR A 39 8.17 -2.81 -2.78
C THR A 39 8.11 -4.27 -2.32
N ARG A 40 8.95 -5.15 -2.86
CA ARG A 40 9.00 -6.54 -2.38
C ARG A 40 9.47 -6.63 -0.93
N ILE A 41 10.53 -5.89 -0.57
CA ILE A 41 11.02 -5.80 0.81
C ILE A 41 9.92 -5.25 1.72
N TRP A 42 9.22 -4.19 1.28
CA TRP A 42 8.09 -3.62 2.01
C TRP A 42 6.98 -4.65 2.26
N ILE A 43 6.53 -5.36 1.22
CA ILE A 43 5.50 -6.40 1.35
C ILE A 43 5.97 -7.51 2.30
N VAL A 44 7.22 -7.95 2.22
CA VAL A 44 7.76 -8.97 3.14
C VAL A 44 7.74 -8.48 4.58
N ALA A 45 8.16 -7.25 4.83
CA ALA A 45 8.10 -6.64 6.17
C ALA A 45 6.65 -6.57 6.69
N ASP A 46 5.70 -6.18 5.83
CA ASP A 46 4.28 -6.11 6.17
C ASP A 46 3.66 -7.50 6.42
N VAL A 47 4.10 -8.54 5.73
CA VAL A 47 3.67 -9.92 6.02
C VAL A 47 4.01 -10.29 7.46
N PHE A 48 5.24 -10.03 7.92
CA PHE A 48 5.63 -10.29 9.31
C PHE A 48 4.87 -9.40 10.30
N PHE A 49 4.64 -8.15 9.94
CA PHE A 49 3.89 -7.21 10.75
C PHE A 49 2.44 -7.65 10.96
N PHE A 50 1.73 -8.03 9.91
CA PHE A 50 0.36 -8.55 10.04
C PHE A 50 0.31 -9.95 10.67
N ALA A 51 1.31 -10.80 10.41
CA ALA A 51 1.42 -12.08 11.09
C ALA A 51 1.53 -11.93 12.61
N ALA A 52 2.25 -10.90 13.11
CA ALA A 52 2.30 -10.59 14.53
C ALA A 52 0.93 -10.19 15.10
N TRP A 53 0.11 -9.44 14.36
CA TRP A 53 -1.26 -9.11 14.74
C TRP A 53 -2.17 -10.34 14.79
N PHE A 54 -2.08 -11.24 13.80
CA PHE A 54 -2.82 -12.50 13.81
C PHE A 54 -2.37 -13.41 14.96
N PHE A 55 -1.06 -13.47 15.22
CA PHE A 55 -0.55 -14.18 16.39
C PHE A 55 -1.11 -13.60 17.69
N ALA A 56 -1.11 -12.27 17.85
CA ALA A 56 -1.69 -11.59 19.01
C ALA A 56 -3.18 -11.94 19.19
N PHE A 57 -3.96 -12.02 18.09
CA PHE A 57 -5.35 -12.43 18.12
C PHE A 57 -5.50 -13.84 18.71
N PHE A 58 -4.81 -14.83 18.18
CA PHE A 58 -4.92 -16.22 18.65
C PHE A 58 -4.38 -16.40 20.07
N TYR A 59 -3.28 -15.71 20.39
CA TYR A 59 -2.68 -15.73 21.71
C TYR A 59 -3.62 -15.15 22.77
N LEU A 60 -4.15 -13.96 22.57
CA LEU A 60 -5.08 -13.33 23.51
C LEU A 60 -6.39 -14.11 23.62
N ARG A 61 -6.87 -14.69 22.53
CA ARG A 61 -8.03 -15.56 22.54
C ARG A 61 -7.81 -16.81 23.39
N ALA A 62 -6.63 -17.43 23.29
CA ALA A 62 -6.28 -18.61 24.09
C ALA A 62 -6.15 -18.29 25.59
N LEU A 63 -5.69 -17.09 25.94
CA LEU A 63 -5.56 -16.66 27.34
C LEU A 63 -6.91 -16.29 27.98
N ASN A 64 -7.84 -15.71 27.21
CA ASN A 64 -9.09 -15.15 27.72
C ASN A 64 -10.26 -16.16 27.61
N ASN A 65 -10.08 -17.34 28.18
CA ASN A 65 -11.11 -18.40 28.17
C ASN A 65 -12.31 -18.11 29.11
N ASN A 66 -12.24 -17.10 29.99
CA ASN A 66 -13.18 -16.85 31.09
C ASN A 66 -14.02 -15.58 30.88
N TYR A 67 -14.65 -15.40 29.72
CA TYR A 67 -15.52 -14.23 29.39
C TYR A 67 -14.78 -12.88 29.16
N ASP A 68 -13.48 -12.80 29.39
CA ASP A 68 -12.71 -11.58 29.17
C ASP A 68 -12.37 -11.32 27.69
N TRP A 69 -12.68 -12.28 26.82
CA TRP A 69 -12.44 -12.13 25.37
C TRP A 69 -13.38 -11.06 24.76
N LEU A 70 -14.66 -11.18 25.05
CA LEU A 70 -15.68 -10.21 24.67
C LEU A 70 -16.44 -9.79 25.91
N PRO A 71 -16.40 -8.52 26.33
CA PRO A 71 -17.08 -8.04 27.56
C PRO A 71 -18.57 -8.38 27.57
N PRO A 72 -19.17 -8.68 28.74
CA PRO A 72 -20.60 -8.94 28.85
C PRO A 72 -21.44 -7.78 28.31
N GLY A 73 -22.48 -8.09 27.54
CA GLY A 73 -23.38 -7.07 26.95
C GLY A 73 -22.87 -6.49 25.63
N THR A 74 -21.71 -6.91 25.14
CA THR A 74 -21.19 -6.48 23.83
C THR A 74 -21.59 -7.46 22.73
N THR A 75 -21.66 -6.97 21.49
CA THR A 75 -21.98 -7.79 20.32
C THR A 75 -20.83 -7.82 19.33
N HIS A 76 -20.70 -8.91 18.61
CA HIS A 76 -19.73 -8.98 17.51
C HIS A 76 -20.06 -7.96 16.41
N PRO A 77 -19.05 -7.42 15.72
CA PRO A 77 -19.24 -6.52 14.58
C PRO A 77 -20.09 -7.19 13.48
N THR A 78 -20.80 -6.37 12.73
CA THR A 78 -21.72 -6.85 11.69
C THR A 78 -20.94 -7.45 10.51
N ARG A 79 -21.12 -8.75 10.27
CA ARG A 79 -20.45 -9.47 9.16
C ARG A 79 -20.66 -8.83 7.79
N ALA A 80 -21.85 -8.29 7.54
CA ALA A 80 -22.17 -7.64 6.26
C ALA A 80 -21.29 -6.41 6.01
N ILE A 81 -21.03 -5.59 7.05
CA ILE A 81 -20.19 -4.39 6.91
C ILE A 81 -18.74 -4.82 6.63
N GLY A 82 -18.22 -5.79 7.38
CA GLY A 82 -16.90 -6.36 7.13
C GLY A 82 -16.73 -6.91 5.71
N ALA A 83 -17.75 -7.63 5.19
CA ALA A 83 -17.75 -8.14 3.82
C ALA A 83 -17.73 -7.01 2.77
N ILE A 84 -18.48 -5.93 2.98
CA ILE A 84 -18.48 -4.76 2.08
C ILE A 84 -17.10 -4.11 2.04
N ILE A 85 -16.42 -3.96 3.19
CA ILE A 85 -15.06 -3.40 3.27
C ILE A 85 -14.09 -4.25 2.45
N VAL A 86 -14.11 -5.58 2.62
CA VAL A 86 -13.26 -6.49 1.85
C VAL A 86 -13.55 -6.41 0.35
N LEU A 87 -14.84 -6.40 -0.03
CA LEU A 87 -15.24 -6.29 -1.43
C LEU A 87 -14.73 -4.98 -2.05
N LEU A 88 -14.87 -3.85 -1.35
CA LEU A 88 -14.39 -2.55 -1.82
C LEU A 88 -12.85 -2.52 -1.95
N ALA A 89 -12.13 -3.14 -1.03
CA ALA A 89 -10.67 -3.26 -1.13
C ALA A 89 -10.24 -4.10 -2.33
N ILE A 90 -10.91 -5.24 -2.58
CA ILE A 90 -10.67 -6.10 -3.75
C ILE A 90 -11.00 -5.35 -5.05
N VAL A 91 -12.14 -4.65 -5.10
CA VAL A 91 -12.55 -3.85 -6.26
C VAL A 91 -11.54 -2.73 -6.54
N ALA A 92 -11.08 -2.01 -5.51
CA ALA A 92 -10.06 -0.98 -5.66
C ALA A 92 -8.76 -1.54 -6.25
N ALA A 93 -8.27 -2.68 -5.72
CA ALA A 93 -7.08 -3.35 -6.24
C ALA A 93 -7.26 -3.84 -7.67
N GLY A 94 -8.41 -4.44 -7.99
CA GLY A 94 -8.74 -4.93 -9.34
C GLY A 94 -8.83 -3.80 -10.38
N LEU A 95 -9.51 -2.70 -10.04
CA LEU A 95 -9.59 -1.51 -10.89
C LEU A 95 -8.23 -0.86 -11.11
N TYR A 96 -7.40 -0.79 -10.05
CA TYR A 96 -6.02 -0.33 -10.20
C TYR A 96 -5.24 -1.19 -11.20
N TRP A 97 -5.32 -2.53 -11.08
CA TRP A 97 -4.67 -3.46 -12.00
C TRP A 97 -5.18 -3.33 -13.44
N ALA A 98 -6.48 -3.13 -13.63
CA ALA A 98 -7.06 -2.86 -14.95
C ALA A 98 -6.49 -1.56 -15.54
N GLY A 99 -6.37 -0.50 -14.73
CA GLY A 99 -5.73 0.76 -15.10
C GLY A 99 -4.25 0.59 -15.49
N ALA A 100 -3.50 -0.14 -14.68
CA ALA A 100 -2.09 -0.44 -14.93
C ALA A 100 -1.88 -1.20 -16.26
N ARG A 101 -2.74 -2.18 -16.56
CA ARG A 101 -2.72 -2.89 -17.85
C ARG A 101 -3.12 -1.98 -19.01
N ALA A 102 -4.10 -1.10 -18.81
CA ALA A 102 -4.52 -0.15 -19.82
C ALA A 102 -3.42 0.84 -20.21
N ILE A 103 -2.54 1.25 -19.27
CA ILE A 103 -1.33 2.05 -19.57
C ILE A 103 -0.40 1.27 -20.49
N VAL A 104 -0.10 0.01 -20.18
CA VAL A 104 0.79 -0.82 -20.99
C VAL A 104 0.26 -1.00 -22.43
N THR A 105 -1.05 -1.09 -22.58
CA THR A 105 -1.72 -1.20 -23.89
C THR A 105 -2.07 0.15 -24.52
N GLN A 106 -1.58 1.27 -23.95
CA GLN A 106 -1.79 2.64 -24.43
C GLN A 106 -3.28 3.03 -24.58
N ARG A 107 -4.16 2.51 -23.74
CA ARG A 107 -5.59 2.82 -23.79
C ARG A 107 -5.91 4.10 -23.03
N ALA A 108 -6.71 4.98 -23.62
CA ALA A 108 -7.19 6.22 -23.00
C ALA A 108 -8.01 5.98 -21.72
N THR A 109 -8.57 4.77 -21.55
CA THR A 109 -9.38 4.37 -20.39
C THR A 109 -8.60 4.17 -19.09
N ALA A 110 -7.26 4.14 -19.13
CA ALA A 110 -6.41 3.92 -17.94
C ALA A 110 -6.74 4.91 -16.81
N ARG A 111 -6.91 6.19 -17.15
CA ARG A 111 -7.21 7.25 -16.19
C ARG A 111 -8.56 7.03 -15.50
N LEU A 112 -9.57 6.56 -16.23
CA LEU A 112 -10.89 6.23 -15.68
C LEU A 112 -10.77 5.12 -14.62
N PHE A 113 -10.01 4.06 -14.90
CA PHE A 113 -9.82 2.97 -13.96
C PHE A 113 -9.13 3.42 -12.66
N PHE A 114 -8.15 4.32 -12.73
CA PHE A 114 -7.51 4.86 -11.52
C PHE A 114 -8.46 5.74 -10.71
N TRP A 115 -9.30 6.56 -11.34
CA TRP A 115 -10.32 7.32 -10.63
C TRP A 115 -11.36 6.42 -9.96
N LEU A 116 -11.81 5.36 -10.65
CA LEU A 116 -12.73 4.37 -10.07
C LEU A 116 -12.09 3.60 -8.92
N ALA A 117 -10.79 3.25 -9.03
CA ALA A 117 -10.04 2.62 -7.94
C ALA A 117 -9.94 3.55 -6.71
N LEU A 118 -9.66 4.83 -6.93
CA LEU A 118 -9.62 5.83 -5.86
C LEU A 118 -11.00 6.00 -5.21
N LEU A 119 -12.07 6.08 -6.00
CA LEU A 119 -13.43 6.16 -5.49
C LEU A 119 -13.80 4.95 -4.64
N ALA A 120 -13.50 3.74 -5.11
CA ALA A 120 -13.72 2.51 -4.34
C ALA A 120 -12.91 2.52 -3.03
N GLY A 121 -11.66 3.01 -3.05
CA GLY A 121 -10.83 3.17 -1.87
C GLY A 121 -11.39 4.19 -0.87
N VAL A 122 -11.89 5.32 -1.33
CA VAL A 122 -12.54 6.33 -0.47
C VAL A 122 -13.82 5.77 0.15
N LEU A 123 -14.64 5.05 -0.63
CA LEU A 123 -15.82 4.37 -0.09
C LEU A 123 -15.46 3.33 0.96
N CYS A 124 -14.39 2.54 0.72
CA CYS A 124 -13.88 1.59 1.68
C CYS A 124 -13.49 2.27 3.01
N PHE A 125 -12.77 3.39 2.93
CA PHE A 125 -12.42 4.21 4.10
C PHE A 125 -13.66 4.69 4.85
N VAL A 126 -14.64 5.25 4.16
CA VAL A 126 -15.88 5.76 4.77
C VAL A 126 -16.65 4.63 5.47
N VAL A 127 -16.79 3.46 4.83
CA VAL A 127 -17.47 2.30 5.43
C VAL A 127 -16.69 1.79 6.65
N GLN A 128 -15.35 1.79 6.62
CA GLN A 128 -14.54 1.39 7.78
C GLN A 128 -14.70 2.37 8.95
N ILE A 129 -14.76 3.66 8.71
CA ILE A 129 -15.04 4.66 9.75
C ILE A 129 -16.46 4.50 10.30
N TYR A 130 -17.44 4.22 9.42
CA TYR A 130 -18.80 3.92 9.85
C TYR A 130 -18.84 2.67 10.73
N GLU A 131 -18.11 1.61 10.39
CA GLU A 131 -17.97 0.42 11.23
C GLU A 131 -17.42 0.76 12.62
N PHE A 132 -16.34 1.54 12.69
CA PHE A 132 -15.73 1.95 13.96
C PHE A 132 -16.66 2.79 14.85
N LYS A 133 -17.56 3.58 14.26
CA LYS A 133 -18.55 4.36 14.99
C LYS A 133 -19.74 3.52 15.50
N ASN A 134 -20.01 2.38 14.86
CA ASN A 134 -21.14 1.51 15.17
C ASN A 134 -20.68 0.14 15.69
N LEU A 135 -19.53 0.11 16.39
CA LEU A 135 -19.09 -1.08 17.10
C LEU A 135 -20.04 -1.36 18.26
N GLY A 136 -20.40 -2.64 18.45
CA GLY A 136 -21.20 -3.08 19.59
C GLY A 136 -20.42 -3.14 20.91
N PHE A 137 -19.22 -2.53 20.96
CA PHE A 137 -18.35 -2.44 22.14
C PHE A 137 -17.61 -1.11 22.18
N ASP A 138 -17.33 -0.64 23.40
CA ASP A 138 -16.52 0.55 23.63
C ASP A 138 -15.04 0.15 23.77
N PRO A 139 -14.10 0.77 23.03
CA PRO A 139 -12.68 0.56 23.23
C PRO A 139 -12.18 0.75 24.67
N GLN A 140 -12.87 1.60 25.45
CA GLN A 140 -12.52 1.88 26.85
C GLN A 140 -12.94 0.78 27.82
N GLN A 141 -13.88 -0.09 27.42
CA GLN A 141 -14.34 -1.19 28.29
C GLN A 141 -13.31 -2.31 28.43
N GLY A 142 -12.23 -2.27 27.65
CA GLY A 142 -11.20 -3.30 27.63
C GLY A 142 -11.66 -4.57 26.93
N GLY A 143 -10.88 -5.65 27.13
CA GLY A 143 -11.15 -6.96 26.53
C GLY A 143 -10.16 -7.32 25.41
N GLY A 144 -9.92 -8.59 25.24
CA GLY A 144 -8.97 -9.10 24.25
C GLY A 144 -9.42 -8.82 22.82
N PHE A 145 -10.68 -9.14 22.49
CA PHE A 145 -11.23 -8.96 21.15
C PHE A 145 -11.31 -7.49 20.71
N PRO A 146 -11.88 -6.54 21.50
CA PRO A 146 -11.92 -5.13 21.11
C PRO A 146 -10.55 -4.55 20.79
N SER A 147 -9.55 -4.87 21.62
CA SER A 147 -8.18 -4.35 21.45
C SER A 147 -7.55 -4.82 20.15
N VAL A 148 -7.65 -6.12 19.85
CA VAL A 148 -7.07 -6.68 18.62
C VAL A 148 -7.87 -6.27 17.39
N PHE A 149 -9.20 -6.22 17.48
CA PHE A 149 -10.07 -5.79 16.38
C PHE A 149 -9.73 -4.38 15.94
N ILE A 150 -9.71 -3.43 16.88
CA ILE A 150 -9.42 -2.02 16.59
C ILE A 150 -7.97 -1.86 16.14
N GLY A 151 -7.02 -2.53 16.78
CA GLY A 151 -5.61 -2.47 16.44
C GLY A 151 -5.34 -2.97 15.01
N LEU A 152 -5.76 -4.19 14.71
CA LEU A 152 -5.54 -4.80 13.39
C LEU A 152 -6.25 -4.01 12.26
N LYS A 153 -7.52 -3.67 12.46
CA LYS A 153 -8.30 -2.89 11.49
C LYS A 153 -7.78 -1.46 11.35
N GLY A 154 -7.37 -0.82 12.45
CA GLY A 154 -6.82 0.54 12.45
C GLY A 154 -5.51 0.63 11.70
N VAL A 155 -4.59 -0.30 11.94
CA VAL A 155 -3.32 -0.37 11.22
C VAL A 155 -3.52 -0.67 9.73
N TRP A 156 -4.40 -1.63 9.41
CA TRP A 156 -4.74 -1.91 8.03
C TRP A 156 -5.33 -0.67 7.34
N LEU A 157 -6.26 0.02 7.99
CA LEU A 157 -6.86 1.25 7.46
C LEU A 157 -5.83 2.35 7.24
N PHE A 158 -4.88 2.52 8.14
CA PHE A 158 -3.79 3.49 8.01
C PHE A 158 -2.94 3.21 6.77
N GLN A 159 -2.51 1.97 6.57
CA GLN A 159 -1.73 1.58 5.38
C GLN A 159 -2.56 1.71 4.09
N PHE A 160 -3.82 1.29 4.11
CA PHE A 160 -4.71 1.41 2.96
C PHE A 160 -4.95 2.88 2.59
N THR A 161 -5.13 3.76 3.59
CA THR A 161 -5.25 5.22 3.36
C THR A 161 -3.98 5.80 2.76
N GLY A 162 -2.81 5.41 3.25
CA GLY A 162 -1.53 5.79 2.67
C GLY A 162 -1.40 5.36 1.21
N ALA A 163 -1.85 4.14 0.88
CA ALA A 163 -1.89 3.64 -0.49
C ALA A 163 -2.85 4.47 -1.37
N MET A 164 -4.04 4.84 -0.87
CA MET A 164 -4.97 5.69 -1.61
C MET A 164 -4.44 7.10 -1.81
N PHE A 165 -3.75 7.67 -0.84
CA PHE A 165 -3.04 8.95 -0.98
C PHE A 165 -1.96 8.88 -2.07
N TRP A 166 -1.18 7.79 -2.10
CA TRP A 166 -0.20 7.56 -3.15
C TRP A 166 -0.85 7.43 -4.53
N LEU A 167 -1.98 6.72 -4.63
CA LEU A 167 -2.76 6.64 -5.88
C LEU A 167 -3.24 8.03 -6.33
N ALA A 168 -3.75 8.85 -5.41
CA ALA A 168 -4.18 10.21 -5.71
C ALA A 168 -3.03 11.07 -6.25
N THR A 169 -1.82 10.97 -5.68
CA THR A 169 -0.63 11.67 -6.21
C THR A 169 -0.24 11.18 -7.59
N GLN A 170 -0.34 9.87 -7.87
CA GLN A 170 -0.10 9.35 -9.23
C GLN A 170 -1.09 9.92 -10.25
N ILE A 171 -2.38 10.00 -9.89
CA ILE A 171 -3.41 10.59 -10.76
C ILE A 171 -3.14 12.07 -11.00
N ALA A 172 -2.75 12.82 -9.96
CA ALA A 172 -2.45 14.26 -10.05
C ALA A 172 -1.21 14.55 -10.92
N GLN A 173 -0.21 13.68 -10.85
CA GLN A 173 1.02 13.79 -11.65
C GLN A 173 0.87 13.28 -13.07
N ALA A 174 -0.20 12.52 -13.37
CA ALA A 174 -0.49 12.02 -14.72
C ALA A 174 -0.86 13.18 -15.65
N ARG A 175 0.11 13.69 -16.41
CA ARG A 175 -0.10 14.68 -17.48
C ARG A 175 -0.89 14.05 -18.64
N PRO A 176 -1.51 14.86 -19.55
CA PRO A 176 -2.22 14.34 -20.71
C PRO A 176 -1.37 13.33 -21.49
N LEU A 177 -2.01 12.27 -21.99
CA LEU A 177 -1.39 11.21 -22.79
C LEU A 177 -0.49 11.79 -23.90
N GLY A 178 0.80 11.59 -23.78
CA GLY A 178 1.83 12.14 -24.69
C GLY A 178 3.18 12.35 -23.99
N ASP A 179 3.19 12.62 -22.69
CA ASP A 179 4.42 12.69 -21.90
C ASP A 179 4.70 11.37 -21.21
N ALA A 180 5.82 10.76 -21.54
CA ALA A 180 6.29 9.45 -21.05
C ALA A 180 6.64 9.40 -19.54
N THR A 181 5.95 10.20 -18.70
CA THR A 181 6.27 10.36 -17.27
C THR A 181 5.70 9.29 -16.36
N ILE A 182 4.66 8.55 -16.78
CA ILE A 182 4.16 7.41 -16.02
C ILE A 182 4.91 6.16 -16.48
N ARG A 183 5.86 5.72 -15.69
CA ARG A 183 6.65 4.51 -15.97
C ARG A 183 5.77 3.26 -15.70
N PRO A 184 5.42 2.45 -16.71
CA PRO A 184 4.51 1.30 -16.56
C PRO A 184 4.97 0.31 -15.50
N LYS A 185 6.28 0.15 -15.33
CA LYS A 185 6.87 -0.79 -14.36
C LYS A 185 6.66 -0.38 -12.89
N SER A 186 6.66 0.91 -12.57
CA SER A 186 6.41 1.40 -11.19
C SER A 186 4.94 1.30 -10.82
N VAL A 187 4.05 1.53 -11.77
CA VAL A 187 2.60 1.39 -11.60
C VAL A 187 2.23 -0.06 -11.29
N MET A 188 2.77 -1.04 -12.03
CA MET A 188 2.53 -2.46 -11.76
C MET A 188 3.05 -2.89 -10.38
N THR A 189 4.17 -2.32 -9.96
CA THR A 189 4.78 -2.64 -8.66
C THR A 189 3.90 -2.20 -7.49
N PHE A 190 3.31 -1.02 -7.57
CA PHE A 190 2.36 -0.53 -6.57
C PHE A 190 1.06 -1.35 -6.56
N GLY A 191 0.60 -1.83 -7.73
CA GLY A 191 -0.55 -2.73 -7.81
C GLY A 191 -0.40 -4.00 -6.97
N ASN A 192 0.82 -4.55 -6.86
CA ASN A 192 1.09 -5.71 -6.00
C ASN A 192 0.86 -5.38 -4.52
N PHE A 193 1.21 -4.18 -4.08
CA PHE A 193 0.96 -3.74 -2.71
C PHE A 193 -0.54 -3.60 -2.40
N LEU A 194 -1.32 -3.05 -3.33
CA LEU A 194 -2.79 -2.99 -3.17
C LEU A 194 -3.43 -4.37 -3.10
N VAL A 195 -2.97 -5.32 -3.94
CA VAL A 195 -3.44 -6.72 -3.88
C VAL A 195 -3.08 -7.36 -2.54
N PHE A 196 -1.88 -7.11 -2.04
CA PHE A 196 -1.48 -7.57 -0.72
C PHE A 196 -2.41 -7.03 0.39
N LEU A 197 -2.69 -5.72 0.41
CA LEU A 197 -3.62 -5.13 1.38
C LEU A 197 -5.04 -5.69 1.27
N ALA A 198 -5.52 -5.97 0.06
CA ALA A 198 -6.82 -6.63 -0.14
C ALA A 198 -6.83 -8.08 0.38
N ALA A 199 -5.72 -8.82 0.20
CA ALA A 199 -5.57 -10.16 0.76
C ALA A 199 -5.53 -10.13 2.30
N VAL A 200 -4.82 -9.17 2.90
CA VAL A 200 -4.81 -8.98 4.37
C VAL A 200 -6.22 -8.65 4.87
N ALA A 201 -6.97 -7.79 4.17
CA ALA A 201 -8.36 -7.47 4.53
C ALA A 201 -9.24 -8.73 4.53
N LEU A 202 -9.09 -9.60 3.53
CA LEU A 202 -9.83 -10.87 3.44
C LEU A 202 -9.49 -11.79 4.61
N VAL A 203 -8.20 -11.98 4.90
CA VAL A 203 -7.75 -12.84 6.03
C VAL A 203 -8.23 -12.26 7.35
N ALA A 204 -8.09 -10.95 7.55
CA ALA A 204 -8.57 -10.26 8.75
C ALA A 204 -10.09 -10.43 8.91
N TYR A 205 -10.86 -10.32 7.82
CA TYR A 205 -12.30 -10.56 7.83
C TYR A 205 -12.63 -11.98 8.28
N LEU A 206 -11.97 -12.99 7.70
CA LEU A 206 -12.21 -14.38 8.08
C LEU A 206 -11.87 -14.63 9.56
N VAL A 207 -10.76 -14.09 10.03
CA VAL A 207 -10.33 -14.29 11.44
C VAL A 207 -11.22 -13.51 12.41
N LEU A 208 -11.53 -12.24 12.15
CA LEU A 208 -12.23 -11.38 13.11
C LEU A 208 -13.74 -11.62 13.17
N TYR A 209 -14.38 -12.17 12.13
CA TYR A 209 -15.84 -12.30 12.06
C TYR A 209 -16.34 -13.75 12.10
N PHE A 210 -15.46 -14.74 11.93
CA PHE A 210 -15.87 -16.15 11.90
C PHE A 210 -15.11 -17.04 12.90
N VAL A 211 -13.93 -16.65 13.33
CA VAL A 211 -13.14 -17.38 14.33
C VAL A 211 -13.30 -16.75 15.70
#